data_78d8a42ec2aec7ded31bfdd9a2aa6e47
#
_entry.id   78d8a42ec2aec7ded31bfdd9a2aa6e47
#
_cell.length_a   1.000
_cell.length_b   1.000
_cell.length_c   1.000
_cell.angle_alpha   90.00
_cell.angle_beta   90.00
_cell.angle_gamma   90.00
#
_symmetry.space_group_name_H-M   'P 1'
#
loop_
_entity.id
_entity.type
_entity.pdbx_description
1 polymer ?
#
loop_
_entity_poly.entity_id
_entity_poly.type
_entity_poly.pdbx_seq_one_letter_code
_entity_poly.pdbx_strand_id
1 'polypeptide(L)'
;MSIQAGAVLAGAFALGRFLSGFFLRKFTWIYVVLFCVIGFAVSILLVLPLTQNTNIGTEASWLNAPLVVYLFPLMGVFLAPIYPSINSVILSSTPKYLHSSMSGLIVVFSAIGGTIGSVITGSVFEKFTGQHAFYLSLIPLTLLIISAIVMNKLKINPKK
;
A
#
# COMPACT_ATOMS: atom_id res chain seq x y z
N MET A 1 7.57 -21.35 -9.59
CA MET A 1 6.49 -20.60 -8.93
C MET A 1 6.88 -19.20 -8.44
N SER A 2 8.03 -18.96 -7.82
CA SER A 2 8.42 -17.64 -7.29
C SER A 2 8.49 -16.53 -8.35
N ILE A 3 9.05 -16.80 -9.52
CA ILE A 3 9.16 -15.82 -10.62
C ILE A 3 7.78 -15.45 -11.17
N GLN A 4 6.90 -16.43 -11.33
CA GLN A 4 5.53 -16.19 -11.81
C GLN A 4 4.71 -15.39 -10.81
N ALA A 5 4.84 -15.66 -9.51
CA ALA A 5 4.19 -14.90 -8.45
C ALA A 5 4.66 -13.43 -8.45
N GLY A 6 5.97 -13.19 -8.65
CA GLY A 6 6.52 -11.85 -8.80
C GLY A 6 5.95 -11.11 -10.02
N ALA A 7 5.83 -11.79 -11.18
CA ALA A 7 5.26 -11.21 -12.38
C ALA A 7 3.77 -10.84 -12.22
N VAL A 8 2.98 -11.72 -11.57
CA VAL A 8 1.56 -11.44 -11.28
C VAL A 8 1.42 -10.27 -10.31
N LEU A 9 2.26 -10.20 -9.29
CA LEU A 9 2.28 -9.07 -8.35
C LEU A 9 2.64 -7.76 -9.06
N ALA A 10 3.68 -7.77 -9.92
CA ALA A 10 4.06 -6.59 -10.70
C ALA A 10 2.93 -6.14 -11.65
N GLY A 11 2.24 -7.09 -12.29
CA GLY A 11 1.04 -6.81 -13.09
C GLY A 11 -0.08 -6.19 -12.26
N ALA A 12 -0.33 -6.71 -11.06
CA ALA A 12 -1.33 -6.17 -10.13
C ALA A 12 -0.98 -4.72 -9.71
N PHE A 13 0.29 -4.42 -9.42
CA PHE A 13 0.75 -3.06 -9.16
C PHE A 13 0.54 -2.13 -10.36
N ALA A 14 0.85 -2.58 -11.58
CA ALA A 14 0.63 -1.79 -12.80
C ALA A 14 -0.85 -1.49 -13.01
N LEU A 15 -1.72 -2.50 -12.87
CA LEU A 15 -3.17 -2.37 -12.95
C LEU A 15 -3.71 -1.41 -11.87
N GLY A 16 -3.27 -1.54 -10.62
CA GLY A 16 -3.68 -0.66 -9.52
C GLY A 16 -3.34 0.81 -9.82
N ARG A 17 -2.14 1.09 -10.34
CA ARG A 17 -1.73 2.45 -10.73
C ARG A 17 -2.55 2.98 -11.91
N PHE A 18 -2.81 2.15 -12.92
CA PHE A 18 -3.62 2.54 -14.08
C PHE A 18 -5.06 2.88 -13.67
N LEU A 19 -5.69 2.00 -12.90
CA LEU A 19 -7.04 2.20 -12.38
C LEU A 19 -7.13 3.46 -11.50
N SER A 20 -6.14 3.72 -10.66
CA SER A 20 -6.12 4.92 -9.82
C SER A 20 -6.11 6.21 -10.64
N GLY A 21 -5.39 6.25 -11.75
CA GLY A 21 -5.39 7.40 -12.67
C GLY A 21 -6.78 7.70 -13.23
N PHE A 22 -7.57 6.65 -13.49
CA PHE A 22 -8.96 6.80 -13.93
C PHE A 22 -9.88 7.26 -12.79
N PHE A 23 -9.75 6.67 -11.61
CA PHE A 23 -10.58 7.01 -10.44
C PHE A 23 -10.30 8.41 -9.91
N LEU A 24 -9.03 8.87 -9.92
CA LEU A 24 -8.65 10.21 -9.48
C LEU A 24 -9.20 11.33 -10.38
N ARG A 25 -9.58 11.03 -11.63
CA ARG A 25 -10.28 11.98 -12.50
C ARG A 25 -11.74 12.18 -12.09
N LYS A 26 -12.37 11.19 -11.47
CA LYS A 26 -13.81 11.18 -11.16
C LYS A 26 -14.09 11.43 -9.68
N PHE A 27 -13.20 10.99 -8.80
CA PHE A 27 -13.39 11.06 -7.35
C PHE A 27 -12.33 11.95 -6.70
N THR A 28 -12.67 12.54 -5.56
CA THR A 28 -11.72 13.30 -4.74
C THR A 28 -10.62 12.36 -4.22
N TRP A 29 -9.38 12.79 -4.27
CA TRP A 29 -8.19 12.01 -3.92
C TRP A 29 -8.30 11.29 -2.57
N ILE A 30 -8.92 11.95 -1.57
CA ILE A 30 -9.05 11.38 -0.22
C ILE A 30 -9.89 10.11 -0.21
N TYR A 31 -11.00 10.06 -0.97
CA TYR A 31 -11.84 8.87 -1.05
C TYR A 31 -11.13 7.71 -1.74
N VAL A 32 -10.32 8.00 -2.78
CA VAL A 32 -9.51 6.97 -3.47
C VAL A 32 -8.47 6.40 -2.52
N VAL A 33 -7.73 7.26 -1.79
CA VAL A 33 -6.71 6.82 -0.84
C VAL A 33 -7.34 6.03 0.31
N LEU A 34 -8.42 6.52 0.92
CA LEU A 34 -9.11 5.81 2.01
C LEU A 34 -9.66 4.46 1.55
N PHE A 35 -10.28 4.40 0.37
CA PHE A 35 -10.75 3.15 -0.20
C PHE A 35 -9.62 2.13 -0.38
N CYS A 36 -8.48 2.57 -0.93
CA CYS A 36 -7.31 1.72 -1.11
C CYS A 36 -6.71 1.24 0.21
N VAL A 37 -6.58 2.13 1.20
CA VAL A 37 -6.02 1.77 2.52
C VAL A 37 -6.94 0.81 3.27
N ILE A 38 -8.25 1.05 3.26
CA ILE A 38 -9.24 0.17 3.87
C ILE A 38 -9.26 -1.18 3.16
N GLY A 39 -9.28 -1.20 1.81
CA GLY A 39 -9.23 -2.41 1.02
C GLY A 39 -7.98 -3.24 1.30
N PHE A 40 -6.83 -2.60 1.46
CA PHE A 40 -5.58 -3.25 1.84
C PHE A 40 -5.65 -3.82 3.27
N ALA A 41 -6.16 -3.05 4.25
CA ALA A 41 -6.34 -3.51 5.63
C ALA A 41 -7.29 -4.71 5.72
N VAL A 42 -8.42 -4.67 5.03
CA VAL A 42 -9.37 -5.79 4.94
C VAL A 42 -8.69 -7.02 4.31
N SER A 43 -7.91 -6.83 3.26
CA SER A 43 -7.18 -7.93 2.62
C SER A 43 -6.19 -8.58 3.59
N ILE A 44 -5.48 -7.82 4.42
CA ILE A 44 -4.60 -8.35 5.48
C ILE A 44 -5.41 -9.20 6.46
N LEU A 45 -6.53 -8.67 6.97
CA LEU A 45 -7.37 -9.37 7.95
C LEU A 45 -7.98 -10.66 7.39
N LEU A 46 -8.26 -10.72 6.09
CA LEU A 46 -8.76 -11.93 5.43
C LEU A 46 -7.66 -12.97 5.17
N VAL A 47 -6.44 -12.54 4.86
CA VAL A 47 -5.32 -13.45 4.59
C VAL A 47 -4.89 -14.18 5.86
N LEU A 48 -4.88 -13.52 7.01
CA LEU A 48 -4.39 -14.08 8.27
C LEU A 48 -5.05 -15.40 8.70
N PRO A 49 -6.39 -15.52 8.79
CA PRO A 49 -7.03 -16.77 9.16
C PRO A 49 -6.90 -17.86 8.09
N LEU A 50 -6.81 -17.47 6.82
CA LEU A 50 -6.68 -18.41 5.70
C LEU A 50 -5.29 -19.06 5.64
N THR A 51 -4.24 -18.37 6.12
CA THR A 51 -2.88 -18.94 6.16
C THR A 51 -2.71 -20.00 7.25
N GLN A 52 -3.51 -19.97 8.33
CA GLN A 52 -3.41 -20.94 9.42
C GLN A 52 -3.85 -22.36 9.01
N ASN A 53 -4.75 -22.49 8.04
CA ASN A 53 -5.37 -23.74 7.64
C ASN A 53 -4.84 -24.32 6.32
N THR A 54 -3.82 -23.69 5.70
CA THR A 54 -3.31 -24.13 4.41
C THR A 54 -2.01 -24.88 4.54
N ASN A 55 -2.05 -26.21 4.45
CA ASN A 55 -0.90 -27.04 4.10
C ASN A 55 -0.61 -26.85 2.62
N ILE A 56 0.35 -25.99 2.29
CA ILE A 56 0.82 -25.81 0.92
C ILE A 56 1.69 -27.03 0.59
N GLY A 57 1.08 -28.05 -0.05
CA GLY A 57 1.83 -29.17 -0.59
C GLY A 57 2.85 -28.72 -1.63
N THR A 58 3.92 -29.47 -1.79
CA THR A 58 5.04 -29.19 -2.71
C THR A 58 4.65 -29.13 -4.19
N GLU A 59 3.44 -29.55 -4.55
CA GLU A 59 2.90 -29.60 -5.92
C GLU A 59 1.81 -28.53 -6.19
N ALA A 60 1.91 -27.35 -5.58
CA ALA A 60 0.93 -26.29 -5.80
C ALA A 60 1.05 -25.71 -7.24
N SER A 61 0.06 -25.99 -8.09
CA SER A 61 -0.15 -25.32 -9.37
C SER A 61 -1.08 -24.12 -9.21
N TRP A 62 -1.01 -23.15 -10.12
CA TRP A 62 -1.91 -21.98 -10.10
C TRP A 62 -3.40 -22.35 -10.10
N LEU A 63 -3.78 -23.48 -10.72
CA LEU A 63 -5.17 -23.94 -10.75
C LEU A 63 -5.65 -24.57 -9.43
N ASN A 64 -4.72 -25.08 -8.61
CA ASN A 64 -5.00 -25.71 -7.32
C ASN A 64 -4.43 -24.90 -6.13
N ALA A 65 -4.04 -23.65 -6.39
CA ALA A 65 -3.49 -22.81 -5.34
C ALA A 65 -4.56 -22.40 -4.32
N PRO A 66 -4.26 -22.39 -3.03
CA PRO A 66 -5.18 -21.91 -2.01
C PRO A 66 -5.53 -20.44 -2.24
N LEU A 67 -6.72 -20.06 -1.86
CA LEU A 67 -7.31 -18.72 -2.09
C LEU A 67 -6.41 -17.58 -1.61
N VAL A 68 -5.59 -17.84 -0.61
CA VAL A 68 -4.56 -16.91 -0.08
C VAL A 68 -3.60 -16.42 -1.17
N VAL A 69 -3.19 -17.28 -2.11
CA VAL A 69 -2.23 -16.93 -3.17
C VAL A 69 -2.79 -15.85 -4.09
N TYR A 70 -4.12 -15.83 -4.30
CA TYR A 70 -4.79 -14.83 -5.13
C TYR A 70 -5.02 -13.49 -4.39
N LEU A 71 -5.07 -13.53 -3.05
CA LEU A 71 -5.21 -12.32 -2.25
C LEU A 71 -3.95 -11.45 -2.25
N PHE A 72 -2.75 -12.01 -2.40
CA PHE A 72 -1.52 -11.23 -2.49
C PHE A 72 -1.48 -10.24 -3.66
N PRO A 73 -1.79 -10.62 -4.90
CA PRO A 73 -1.94 -9.67 -6.01
C PRO A 73 -3.00 -8.60 -5.75
N LEU A 74 -4.13 -8.98 -5.13
CA LEU A 74 -5.19 -8.03 -4.78
C LEU A 74 -4.68 -6.96 -3.79
N MET A 75 -3.88 -7.35 -2.79
CA MET A 75 -3.21 -6.39 -1.91
C MET A 75 -2.33 -5.41 -2.70
N GLY A 76 -1.62 -5.91 -3.73
CA GLY A 76 -0.80 -5.08 -4.62
C GLY A 76 -1.63 -4.03 -5.37
N VAL A 77 -2.82 -4.39 -5.84
CA VAL A 77 -3.73 -3.45 -6.51
C VAL A 77 -4.14 -2.30 -5.58
N PHE A 78 -4.44 -2.58 -4.32
CA PHE A 78 -4.81 -1.55 -3.34
C PHE A 78 -3.63 -0.70 -2.87
N LEU A 79 -2.44 -1.29 -2.74
CA LEU A 79 -1.25 -0.57 -2.27
C LEU A 79 -0.69 0.38 -3.33
N ALA A 80 -0.72 -0.03 -4.59
CA ALA A 80 -0.09 0.67 -5.70
C ALA A 80 -0.56 2.13 -5.92
N PRO A 81 -1.84 2.50 -5.73
CA PRO A 81 -2.32 3.85 -5.93
C PRO A 81 -1.95 4.85 -4.84
N ILE A 82 -1.65 4.37 -3.64
CA ILE A 82 -1.50 5.22 -2.44
C ILE A 82 -0.38 6.25 -2.63
N TYR A 83 0.82 5.77 -2.97
CA TYR A 83 1.99 6.63 -3.13
C TYR A 83 1.84 7.71 -4.21
N PRO A 84 1.47 7.39 -5.47
CA PRO A 84 1.31 8.41 -6.50
C PRO A 84 0.17 9.38 -6.22
N SER A 85 -0.90 8.94 -5.56
CA SER A 85 -2.02 9.82 -5.19
C SER A 85 -1.59 10.87 -4.16
N ILE A 86 -0.89 10.47 -3.11
CA ILE A 86 -0.39 11.39 -2.08
C ILE A 86 0.63 12.37 -2.67
N ASN A 87 1.58 11.89 -3.46
CA ASN A 87 2.58 12.73 -4.12
C ASN A 87 1.94 13.77 -5.03
N SER A 88 0.96 13.37 -5.83
CA SER A 88 0.22 14.28 -6.71
C SER A 88 -0.45 15.40 -5.91
N VAL A 89 -1.04 15.07 -4.75
CA VAL A 89 -1.70 16.06 -3.90
C VAL A 89 -0.71 17.01 -3.26
N ILE A 90 0.40 16.51 -2.75
CA ILE A 90 1.46 17.35 -2.15
C ILE A 90 2.00 18.33 -3.19
N LEU A 91 2.37 17.84 -4.38
CA LEU A 91 2.91 18.67 -5.44
C LEU A 91 1.88 19.69 -5.95
N SER A 92 0.61 19.29 -6.14
CA SER A 92 -0.44 20.21 -6.57
C SER A 92 -0.76 21.31 -5.54
N SER A 93 -0.45 21.07 -4.26
CA SER A 93 -0.64 22.05 -3.17
C SER A 93 0.55 22.97 -2.98
N THR A 94 1.65 22.73 -3.68
CA THR A 94 2.91 23.47 -3.56
C THR A 94 3.12 24.37 -4.77
N PRO A 95 3.66 25.59 -4.61
CA PRO A 95 4.03 26.46 -5.72
C PRO A 95 5.00 25.77 -6.69
N LYS A 96 4.88 26.03 -7.99
CA LYS A 96 5.66 25.36 -9.05
C LYS A 96 7.18 25.44 -8.84
N TYR A 97 7.69 26.55 -8.33
CA TYR A 97 9.13 26.77 -8.10
C TYR A 97 9.69 25.87 -6.96
N LEU A 98 8.84 25.32 -6.09
CA LEU A 98 9.23 24.41 -5.01
C LEU A 98 9.05 22.92 -5.38
N HIS A 99 8.50 22.59 -6.55
CA HIS A 99 8.20 21.19 -6.91
C HIS A 99 9.44 20.31 -6.89
N SER A 100 10.60 20.82 -7.35
CA SER A 100 11.85 20.05 -7.34
C SER A 100 12.30 19.73 -5.92
N SER A 101 12.34 20.73 -5.04
CA SER A 101 12.72 20.54 -3.63
C SER A 101 11.75 19.63 -2.89
N MET A 102 10.44 19.78 -3.15
CA MET A 102 9.41 18.95 -2.53
C MET A 102 9.49 17.49 -3.00
N SER A 103 9.75 17.27 -4.29
CA SER A 103 9.98 15.92 -4.81
C SER A 103 11.20 15.27 -4.17
N GLY A 104 12.29 15.99 -3.99
CA GLY A 104 13.48 15.51 -3.29
C GLY A 104 13.18 15.13 -1.84
N LEU A 105 12.44 15.97 -1.10
CA LEU A 105 11.99 15.68 0.26
C LEU A 105 11.15 14.42 0.34
N ILE A 106 10.18 14.25 -0.54
CA ILE A 106 9.33 13.06 -0.61
C ILE A 106 10.19 11.80 -0.79
N VAL A 107 11.17 11.83 -1.69
CA VAL A 107 12.06 10.69 -1.94
C VAL A 107 12.88 10.36 -0.70
N VAL A 108 13.48 11.38 -0.04
CA VAL A 108 14.29 11.18 1.17
C VAL A 108 13.47 10.57 2.30
N PHE A 109 12.30 11.14 2.61
CA PHE A 109 11.43 10.60 3.66
C PHE A 109 10.89 9.20 3.31
N SER A 110 10.61 8.92 2.03
CA SER A 110 10.21 7.58 1.58
C SER A 110 11.33 6.57 1.78
N ALA A 111 12.58 6.93 1.47
CA ALA A 111 13.74 6.08 1.67
C ALA A 111 13.98 5.79 3.16
N ILE A 112 13.93 6.82 4.01
CA ILE A 112 14.05 6.66 5.47
C ILE A 112 12.94 5.75 6.01
N GLY A 113 11.68 6.01 5.63
CA GLY A 113 10.55 5.19 6.04
C GLY A 113 10.66 3.75 5.58
N GLY A 114 11.10 3.51 4.34
CA GLY A 114 11.35 2.17 3.79
C GLY A 114 12.45 1.44 4.54
N THR A 115 13.56 2.10 4.87
CA THR A 115 14.66 1.51 5.62
C THR A 115 14.24 1.15 7.04
N ILE A 116 13.60 2.07 7.77
CA ILE A 116 13.09 1.81 9.13
C ILE A 116 12.05 0.68 9.10
N GLY A 117 11.12 0.72 8.15
CA GLY A 117 10.10 -0.31 7.97
C GLY A 117 10.71 -1.69 7.72
N SER A 118 11.72 -1.78 6.87
CA SER A 118 12.43 -3.03 6.58
C SER A 118 13.13 -3.60 7.81
N VAL A 119 13.83 -2.77 8.58
CA VAL A 119 14.52 -3.19 9.81
C VAL A 119 13.51 -3.70 10.86
N ILE A 120 12.43 -2.96 11.08
CA ILE A 120 11.38 -3.37 12.04
C ILE A 120 10.74 -4.69 11.59
N THR A 121 10.37 -4.80 10.30
CA THR A 121 9.74 -6.00 9.75
C THR A 121 10.69 -7.20 9.85
N GLY A 122 11.96 -7.04 9.47
CA GLY A 122 12.99 -8.08 9.61
C GLY A 122 13.12 -8.58 11.04
N SER A 123 13.23 -7.67 12.01
CA SER A 123 13.33 -8.02 13.44
C SER A 123 12.09 -8.76 13.97
N VAL A 124 10.91 -8.42 13.44
CA VAL A 124 9.67 -9.13 13.81
C VAL A 124 9.63 -10.52 13.21
N PHE A 125 10.09 -10.70 11.97
CA PHE A 125 10.17 -12.03 11.34
C PHE A 125 11.19 -12.96 12.04
N GLU A 126 12.28 -12.40 12.58
CA GLU A 126 13.27 -13.17 13.34
C GLU A 126 12.75 -13.65 14.69
N LYS A 127 11.95 -12.83 15.39
CA LYS A 127 11.52 -13.08 16.76
C LYS A 127 10.12 -13.70 16.88
N PHE A 128 9.28 -13.50 15.87
CA PHE A 128 7.88 -13.89 15.89
C PHE A 128 7.51 -14.59 14.58
N THR A 129 6.35 -15.24 14.57
CA THR A 129 5.79 -15.84 13.35
C THR A 129 5.40 -14.78 12.32
N GLY A 130 5.44 -15.14 11.04
CA GLY A 130 5.09 -14.23 9.93
C GLY A 130 3.73 -13.54 10.09
N GLN A 131 2.79 -14.13 10.82
CA GLN A 131 1.48 -13.52 11.11
C GLN A 131 1.61 -12.22 11.91
N HIS A 132 2.50 -12.15 12.89
CA HIS A 132 2.73 -10.93 13.68
C HIS A 132 3.27 -9.78 12.82
N ALA A 133 4.06 -10.09 11.78
CA ALA A 133 4.55 -9.08 10.85
C ALA A 133 3.41 -8.45 10.03
N PHE A 134 2.39 -9.23 9.67
CA PHE A 134 1.20 -8.69 9.00
C PHE A 134 0.38 -7.80 9.92
N TYR A 135 0.17 -8.16 11.18
CA TYR A 135 -0.50 -7.29 12.15
C TYR A 135 0.28 -6.00 12.39
N LEU A 136 1.61 -6.05 12.42
CA LEU A 136 2.45 -4.87 12.56
C LEU A 136 2.18 -3.84 11.45
N SER A 137 1.89 -4.29 10.22
CA SER A 137 1.61 -3.40 9.10
C SER A 137 0.34 -2.56 9.28
N LEU A 138 -0.57 -2.92 10.18
CA LEU A 138 -1.75 -2.12 10.51
C LEU A 138 -1.38 -0.80 11.22
N ILE A 139 -0.25 -0.75 11.94
CA ILE A 139 0.20 0.47 12.64
C ILE A 139 0.52 1.58 11.62
N PRO A 140 1.43 1.40 10.63
CA PRO A 140 1.68 2.43 9.64
C PRO A 140 0.45 2.76 8.78
N LEU A 141 -0.47 1.80 8.55
CA LEU A 141 -1.72 2.06 7.86
C LEU A 141 -2.63 3.03 8.63
N THR A 142 -2.77 2.85 9.94
CA THR A 142 -3.56 3.77 10.77
C THR A 142 -2.94 5.16 10.80
N LEU A 143 -1.61 5.27 10.91
CA LEU A 143 -0.88 6.54 10.83
C LEU A 143 -1.10 7.22 9.47
N LEU A 144 -1.10 6.45 8.39
CA LEU A 144 -1.36 6.96 7.05
C LEU A 144 -2.78 7.51 6.92
N ILE A 145 -3.79 6.82 7.45
CA ILE A 145 -5.18 7.28 7.47
C ILE A 145 -5.29 8.61 8.22
N ILE A 146 -4.71 8.68 9.43
CA ILE A 146 -4.73 9.89 10.26
C ILE A 146 -4.07 11.06 9.52
N SER A 147 -2.89 10.83 8.95
CA SER A 147 -2.15 11.83 8.16
C SER A 147 -2.95 12.32 6.95
N ALA A 148 -3.59 11.41 6.21
CA ALA A 148 -4.42 11.76 5.05
C ALA A 148 -5.64 12.60 5.45
N ILE A 149 -6.31 12.28 6.55
CA ILE A 149 -7.44 13.04 7.07
C ILE A 149 -7.01 14.45 7.51
N VAL A 150 -5.88 14.55 8.25
CA VAL A 150 -5.33 15.84 8.68
C VAL A 150 -4.97 16.70 7.47
N MET A 151 -4.29 16.13 6.49
CA MET A 151 -3.92 16.83 5.27
C MET A 151 -5.15 17.31 4.48
N ASN A 152 -6.20 16.50 4.43
CA ASN A 152 -7.46 16.90 3.77
C ASN A 152 -8.14 18.06 4.50
N LYS A 153 -8.16 18.06 5.84
CA LYS A 153 -8.71 19.17 6.63
C LYS A 153 -7.93 20.47 6.43
N LEU A 154 -6.61 20.40 6.38
CA LEU A 154 -5.75 21.55 6.16
C LEU A 154 -5.93 22.14 4.74
N LYS A 155 -6.19 21.30 3.74
CA LYS A 155 -6.42 21.71 2.36
C LYS A 155 -7.80 22.33 2.14
N ILE A 156 -8.81 21.98 2.95
CA ILE A 156 -10.18 22.55 2.86
C ILE A 156 -10.23 24.02 3.32
N ASN A 157 -9.15 24.52 3.93
CA ASN A 157 -9.03 25.92 4.31
C ASN A 157 -7.95 26.65 3.48
N PRO A 158 -8.13 26.83 2.15
CA PRO A 158 -7.31 27.77 1.42
C PRO A 158 -7.77 29.15 1.92
N LYS A 159 -6.96 29.78 2.79
CA LYS A 159 -7.15 31.20 3.06
C LYS A 159 -7.22 31.90 1.71
N LYS A 160 -8.36 32.57 1.49
CA LYS A 160 -8.57 33.51 0.42
C LYS A 160 -7.44 34.53 0.37
#